data_f3828ab7ac82a9151cfbbf065e1db068
#
_entry.id   f3828ab7ac82a9151cfbbf065e1db068
#
_cell.length_a   1.000
_cell.length_b   1.000
_cell.length_c   1.000
_cell.angle_alpha   90.00
_cell.angle_beta   90.00
_cell.angle_gamma   90.00
#
_symmetry.space_group_name_H-M   'P 1'
#
loop_
_entity.id
_entity.type
_entity.pdbx_description
1 polymer ?
#
loop_
_entity_poly.entity_id
_entity_poly.type
_entity_poly.pdbx_seq_one_letter_code
_entity_poly.pdbx_strand_id
1 'polypeptide(L)'
;MYKFNLIVIILFSTLTLGVDQTYAEDVKDPFEGVNRAVHEFNQALDDYVARPAAQVYTYLLPNPVEDGIANVFSNLDELTNVANGLLQGKFAQAANDSGRFLINSTLGVGGLFEVAESLGLAKSEGEDFAQTLAKWGVPEGPFLMLPFLGPSTLRDAPSRYVDSLTNPVSDLDDVSDRNSLRVLSLVSTRAELLEFDDVIAGDSYIFLRDIYLQRRDYLETDGAIEDDFGDLDDY
;
A
#
# COMPACT_ATOMS: atom_id res chain seq x y z
N MET A 1 3.05 18.62 21.18
CA MET A 1 2.77 18.47 19.74
C MET A 1 3.81 19.12 18.84
N TYR A 2 4.21 20.39 19.02
CA TYR A 2 5.18 21.08 18.12
C TYR A 2 6.60 20.50 18.06
N LYS A 3 7.07 19.80 19.08
CA LYS A 3 8.46 19.26 19.11
C LYS A 3 8.61 17.98 18.26
N PHE A 4 7.54 17.23 18.02
CA PHE A 4 7.58 16.01 17.22
C PHE A 4 7.61 16.31 15.71
N ASN A 5 6.86 17.34 15.28
CA ASN A 5 6.86 17.80 13.89
C ASN A 5 8.22 18.35 13.44
N LEU A 6 8.98 18.95 14.36
CA LEU A 6 10.31 19.51 14.07
C LEU A 6 11.36 18.39 13.85
N ILE A 7 11.25 17.29 14.59
CA ILE A 7 12.17 16.14 14.45
C ILE A 7 11.95 15.41 13.12
N VAL A 8 10.71 15.26 12.68
CA VAL A 8 10.39 14.66 11.37
C VAL A 8 10.91 15.53 10.22
N ILE A 9 10.78 16.86 10.32
CA ILE A 9 11.30 17.80 9.30
C ILE A 9 12.84 17.81 9.29
N ILE A 10 13.50 17.72 10.45
CA ILE A 10 14.97 17.68 10.55
C ILE A 10 15.53 16.36 10.04
N LEU A 11 14.88 15.23 10.29
CA LEU A 11 15.25 13.92 9.73
C LEU A 11 15.10 13.90 8.21
N PHE A 12 14.08 14.56 7.66
CA PHE A 12 13.88 14.66 6.20
C PHE A 12 14.92 15.59 5.54
N SER A 13 15.34 16.68 6.20
CA SER A 13 16.29 17.64 5.64
C SER A 13 17.75 17.15 5.66
N THR A 14 18.10 16.18 6.50
CA THR A 14 19.45 15.59 6.54
C THR A 14 19.64 14.42 5.59
N LEU A 15 18.53 13.84 5.07
CA LEU A 15 18.59 12.70 4.14
C LEU A 15 18.88 13.10 2.68
N THR A 16 18.75 14.39 2.34
CA THR A 16 18.95 14.89 0.97
C THR A 16 20.39 15.32 0.66
N LEU A 17 21.31 15.24 1.62
CA LEU A 17 22.71 15.63 1.43
C LEU A 17 23.60 14.38 1.24
N GLY A 18 23.77 13.97 0.00
CA GLY A 18 24.93 13.19 -0.43
C GLY A 18 24.72 11.69 -0.62
N VAL A 19 23.72 11.27 -1.38
CA VAL A 19 23.79 9.96 -2.04
C VAL A 19 24.29 10.19 -3.46
N ASP A 20 25.56 9.94 -3.70
CA ASP A 20 26.12 9.85 -5.05
C ASP A 20 25.35 8.78 -5.82
N GLN A 21 24.78 9.16 -6.97
CA GLN A 21 23.99 8.28 -7.86
C GLN A 21 24.79 7.12 -8.50
N THR A 22 26.01 6.85 -8.04
CA THR A 22 26.90 5.85 -8.63
C THR A 22 26.80 4.44 -8.04
N TYR A 23 25.84 4.17 -7.16
CA TYR A 23 25.63 2.82 -6.57
C TYR A 23 24.31 2.18 -6.99
N ALA A 24 23.91 2.29 -8.25
CA ALA A 24 22.51 2.13 -8.63
C ALA A 24 22.07 0.76 -9.16
N GLU A 25 22.90 -0.25 -9.38
CA GLU A 25 22.36 -1.41 -10.11
C GLU A 25 22.39 -2.78 -9.40
N ASP A 26 23.16 -2.99 -8.34
CA ASP A 26 23.33 -4.34 -7.79
C ASP A 26 22.97 -4.56 -6.31
N VAL A 27 22.57 -3.55 -5.54
CA VAL A 27 22.25 -3.74 -4.11
C VAL A 27 21.02 -2.93 -3.69
N LYS A 28 19.84 -3.30 -4.18
CA LYS A 28 18.57 -2.75 -3.66
C LYS A 28 18.29 -3.19 -2.20
N ASP A 29 19.06 -4.10 -1.65
CA ASP A 29 18.85 -4.68 -0.32
C ASP A 29 20.13 -4.79 0.52
N PRO A 30 20.71 -3.66 0.95
CA PRO A 30 21.92 -3.66 1.79
C PRO A 30 21.66 -4.20 3.21
N PHE A 31 20.39 -4.36 3.59
CA PHE A 31 19.96 -4.84 4.90
C PHE A 31 19.40 -6.26 4.87
N GLU A 32 19.70 -7.07 3.84
CA GLU A 32 19.13 -8.39 3.62
C GLU A 32 19.09 -9.26 4.88
N GLY A 33 20.21 -9.31 5.65
CA GLY A 33 20.26 -10.13 6.86
C GLY A 33 19.23 -9.74 7.93
N VAL A 34 19.01 -8.43 8.12
CA VAL A 34 17.99 -7.90 9.05
C VAL A 34 16.60 -8.10 8.46
N ASN A 35 16.43 -7.80 7.19
CA ASN A 35 15.16 -7.93 6.48
C ASN A 35 14.66 -9.39 6.49
N ARG A 36 15.54 -10.38 6.30
CA ARG A 36 15.20 -11.80 6.41
C ARG A 36 14.75 -12.19 7.82
N ALA A 37 15.44 -11.73 8.86
CA ALA A 37 15.03 -12.02 10.23
C ALA A 37 13.64 -11.44 10.56
N VAL A 38 13.34 -10.23 10.06
CA VAL A 38 12.02 -9.61 10.20
C VAL A 38 10.98 -10.35 9.34
N HIS A 39 11.35 -10.81 8.15
CA HIS A 39 10.47 -11.62 7.30
C HIS A 39 10.08 -12.93 7.99
N GLU A 40 11.05 -13.67 8.58
CA GLU A 40 10.78 -14.88 9.34
C GLU A 40 9.83 -14.63 10.53
N PHE A 41 10.01 -13.50 11.22
CA PHE A 41 9.08 -13.08 12.27
C PHE A 41 7.67 -12.82 11.72
N ASN A 42 7.56 -12.07 10.62
CA ASN A 42 6.27 -11.78 9.98
C ASN A 42 5.61 -13.06 9.47
N GLN A 43 6.37 -13.98 8.90
CA GLN A 43 5.87 -15.28 8.43
C GLN A 43 5.33 -16.11 9.59
N ALA A 44 6.06 -16.18 10.72
CA ALA A 44 5.56 -16.86 11.90
C ALA A 44 4.26 -16.22 12.43
N LEU A 45 4.18 -14.89 12.43
CA LEU A 45 2.95 -14.18 12.81
C LEU A 45 1.78 -14.50 11.86
N ASP A 46 2.04 -14.59 10.56
CA ASP A 46 1.04 -14.99 9.58
C ASP A 46 0.57 -16.42 9.82
N ASP A 47 1.48 -17.36 9.92
CA ASP A 47 1.16 -18.79 10.07
C ASP A 47 0.37 -19.10 11.34
N TYR A 48 0.69 -18.43 12.45
CA TYR A 48 0.07 -18.71 13.75
C TYR A 48 -1.10 -17.80 14.11
N VAL A 49 -1.22 -16.63 13.48
CA VAL A 49 -2.24 -15.64 13.86
C VAL A 49 -3.05 -15.15 12.65
N ALA A 50 -2.42 -14.53 11.64
CA ALA A 50 -3.16 -13.85 10.61
C ALA A 50 -3.89 -14.81 9.66
N ARG A 51 -3.20 -15.85 9.18
CA ARG A 51 -3.80 -16.88 8.32
C ARG A 51 -4.93 -17.65 9.02
N PRO A 52 -4.80 -18.18 10.25
CA PRO A 52 -5.92 -18.77 10.97
C PRO A 52 -7.09 -17.82 11.18
N ALA A 53 -6.83 -16.56 11.51
CA ALA A 53 -7.89 -15.56 11.66
C ALA A 53 -8.62 -15.30 10.34
N ALA A 54 -7.91 -15.18 9.21
CA ALA A 54 -8.48 -15.03 7.88
C ALA A 54 -9.31 -16.27 7.48
N GLN A 55 -8.83 -17.49 7.77
CA GLN A 55 -9.58 -18.73 7.52
C GLN A 55 -10.88 -18.80 8.33
N VAL A 56 -10.86 -18.38 9.58
CA VAL A 56 -12.07 -18.31 10.41
C VAL A 56 -13.03 -17.25 9.86
N TYR A 57 -12.51 -16.11 9.43
CA TYR A 57 -13.29 -15.05 8.81
C TYR A 57 -14.05 -15.55 7.57
N THR A 58 -13.36 -16.17 6.61
CA THR A 58 -13.98 -16.73 5.39
C THR A 58 -14.89 -17.91 5.67
N TYR A 59 -14.63 -18.70 6.73
CA TYR A 59 -15.53 -19.77 7.14
C TYR A 59 -16.85 -19.26 7.72
N LEU A 60 -16.83 -18.15 8.45
CA LEU A 60 -18.00 -17.62 9.15
C LEU A 60 -18.85 -16.67 8.28
N LEU A 61 -18.23 -15.97 7.35
CA LEU A 61 -18.92 -14.96 6.54
C LEU A 61 -19.24 -15.52 5.15
N PRO A 62 -20.43 -15.25 4.61
CA PRO A 62 -20.72 -15.47 3.20
C PRO A 62 -19.98 -14.45 2.32
N ASN A 63 -19.55 -14.84 1.12
CA ASN A 63 -18.79 -13.98 0.19
C ASN A 63 -19.39 -12.55 0.04
N PRO A 64 -20.73 -12.34 -0.11
CA PRO A 64 -21.26 -10.98 -0.25
C PRO A 64 -21.03 -10.08 0.98
N VAL A 65 -20.83 -10.67 2.16
CA VAL A 65 -20.50 -9.92 3.39
C VAL A 65 -19.00 -9.59 3.42
N GLU A 66 -18.16 -10.53 3.02
CA GLU A 66 -16.72 -10.32 2.85
C GLU A 66 -16.46 -9.20 1.84
N ASP A 67 -17.06 -9.29 0.65
CA ASP A 67 -16.99 -8.26 -0.40
C ASP A 67 -17.46 -6.89 0.12
N GLY A 68 -18.56 -6.86 0.87
CA GLY A 68 -19.08 -5.62 1.45
C GLY A 68 -18.11 -4.99 2.44
N ILE A 69 -17.44 -5.78 3.28
CA ILE A 69 -16.43 -5.29 4.23
C ILE A 69 -15.20 -4.76 3.47
N ALA A 70 -14.70 -5.50 2.50
CA ALA A 70 -13.59 -5.07 1.65
C ALA A 70 -13.93 -3.76 0.90
N ASN A 71 -15.13 -3.65 0.35
CA ASN A 71 -15.60 -2.44 -0.33
C ASN A 71 -15.65 -1.22 0.59
N VAL A 72 -16.08 -1.39 1.87
CA VAL A 72 -16.05 -0.28 2.84
C VAL A 72 -14.63 0.24 3.03
N PHE A 73 -13.65 -0.64 3.25
CA PHE A 73 -12.26 -0.20 3.43
C PHE A 73 -11.69 0.40 2.15
N SER A 74 -11.93 -0.22 1.00
CA SER A 74 -11.54 0.33 -0.32
C SER A 74 -12.13 1.72 -0.56
N ASN A 75 -13.40 1.94 -0.16
CA ASN A 75 -14.04 3.25 -0.28
C ASN A 75 -13.40 4.31 0.65
N LEU A 76 -12.93 3.92 1.83
CA LEU A 76 -12.19 4.84 2.72
C LEU A 76 -10.80 5.18 2.15
N ASP A 77 -10.15 4.25 1.46
CA ASP A 77 -8.85 4.47 0.83
C ASP A 77 -8.94 5.44 -0.37
N GLU A 78 -10.13 5.63 -0.98
CA GLU A 78 -10.33 6.65 -2.01
C GLU A 78 -9.99 8.07 -1.51
N LEU A 79 -10.10 8.36 -0.21
CA LEU A 79 -9.68 9.64 0.35
C LEU A 79 -8.17 9.85 0.27
N THR A 80 -7.40 8.78 0.49
CA THR A 80 -5.94 8.78 0.33
C THR A 80 -5.58 8.94 -1.15
N ASN A 81 -6.28 8.23 -2.05
CA ASN A 81 -6.11 8.35 -3.50
C ASN A 81 -6.35 9.80 -3.97
N VAL A 82 -7.46 10.40 -3.54
CA VAL A 82 -7.79 11.81 -3.86
C VAL A 82 -6.70 12.76 -3.37
N ALA A 83 -6.27 12.64 -2.12
CA ALA A 83 -5.26 13.52 -1.56
C ALA A 83 -3.94 13.43 -2.32
N ASN A 84 -3.46 12.21 -2.57
CA ASN A 84 -2.20 11.98 -3.28
C ASN A 84 -2.33 12.30 -4.77
N GLY A 85 -3.44 11.99 -5.43
CA GLY A 85 -3.70 12.39 -6.82
C GLY A 85 -3.63 13.91 -7.01
N LEU A 86 -4.18 14.69 -6.07
CA LEU A 86 -4.08 16.16 -6.09
C LEU A 86 -2.63 16.62 -5.90
N LEU A 87 -1.88 16.03 -4.97
CA LEU A 87 -0.47 16.35 -4.71
C LEU A 87 0.44 16.02 -5.89
N GLN A 88 0.09 15.02 -6.69
CA GLN A 88 0.80 14.59 -7.89
C GLN A 88 0.37 15.36 -9.14
N GLY A 89 -0.71 16.16 -9.07
CA GLY A 89 -1.28 16.88 -10.23
C GLY A 89 -2.16 16.01 -11.13
N LYS A 90 -2.57 14.82 -10.69
CA LYS A 90 -3.47 13.87 -11.38
C LYS A 90 -4.94 14.27 -11.17
N PHE A 91 -5.32 15.49 -11.56
CA PHE A 91 -6.64 16.06 -11.21
C PHE A 91 -7.84 15.28 -11.77
N ALA A 92 -7.70 14.67 -12.96
CA ALA A 92 -8.77 13.87 -13.54
C ALA A 92 -9.02 12.59 -12.73
N GLN A 93 -7.96 11.93 -12.30
CA GLN A 93 -8.04 10.75 -11.43
C GLN A 93 -8.60 11.13 -10.06
N ALA A 94 -8.09 12.18 -9.42
CA ALA A 94 -8.61 12.66 -8.14
C ALA A 94 -10.10 13.03 -8.20
N ALA A 95 -10.58 13.56 -9.33
CA ALA A 95 -12.01 13.82 -9.55
C ALA A 95 -12.80 12.52 -9.69
N ASN A 96 -12.27 11.53 -10.41
CA ASN A 96 -12.86 10.18 -10.51
C ASN A 96 -12.98 9.52 -9.12
N ASP A 97 -11.90 9.49 -8.36
CA ASP A 97 -11.83 8.85 -7.04
C ASP A 97 -12.74 9.57 -6.02
N SER A 98 -12.83 10.91 -6.11
CA SER A 98 -13.81 11.70 -5.35
C SER A 98 -15.26 11.30 -5.70
N GLY A 99 -15.55 11.12 -6.99
CA GLY A 99 -16.85 10.66 -7.47
C GLY A 99 -17.17 9.26 -6.95
N ARG A 100 -16.21 8.35 -6.99
CA ARG A 100 -16.32 6.99 -6.45
C ARG A 100 -16.66 7.03 -4.96
N PHE A 101 -15.85 7.74 -4.17
CA PHE A 101 -16.08 7.90 -2.74
C PHE A 101 -17.49 8.40 -2.43
N LEU A 102 -17.95 9.47 -3.09
CA LEU A 102 -19.27 10.05 -2.86
C LEU A 102 -20.41 9.09 -3.25
N ILE A 103 -20.33 8.45 -4.41
CA ILE A 103 -21.34 7.52 -4.91
C ILE A 103 -21.41 6.28 -4.03
N ASN A 104 -20.29 5.65 -3.74
CA ASN A 104 -20.24 4.45 -2.92
C ASN A 104 -20.65 4.74 -1.47
N SER A 105 -20.28 5.91 -0.92
CA SER A 105 -20.72 6.30 0.43
C SER A 105 -22.22 6.61 0.51
N THR A 106 -22.83 7.13 -0.56
CA THR A 106 -24.27 7.51 -0.56
C THR A 106 -25.16 6.40 -1.12
N LEU A 107 -25.01 6.07 -2.40
CA LEU A 107 -25.82 5.04 -3.06
C LEU A 107 -25.36 3.63 -2.69
N GLY A 108 -24.09 3.44 -2.40
CA GLY A 108 -23.48 2.18 -1.96
C GLY A 108 -23.61 1.91 -0.45
N VAL A 109 -24.42 2.69 0.29
CA VAL A 109 -24.69 2.49 1.73
C VAL A 109 -23.39 2.47 2.56
N GLY A 110 -22.64 3.58 2.52
CA GLY A 110 -21.38 3.71 3.27
C GLY A 110 -20.21 2.90 2.67
N GLY A 111 -20.30 2.56 1.39
CA GLY A 111 -19.26 1.79 0.70
C GLY A 111 -19.48 0.28 0.69
N LEU A 112 -20.55 -0.25 1.30
CA LEU A 112 -20.88 -1.69 1.25
C LEU A 112 -21.06 -2.22 -0.18
N PHE A 113 -21.57 -1.38 -1.10
CA PHE A 113 -21.76 -1.73 -2.49
C PHE A 113 -20.94 -0.81 -3.39
N GLU A 114 -20.21 -1.40 -4.32
CA GLU A 114 -19.40 -0.66 -5.31
C GLU A 114 -20.30 -0.23 -6.49
N VAL A 115 -21.07 0.85 -6.29
CA VAL A 115 -22.03 1.37 -7.28
C VAL A 115 -21.33 2.23 -8.34
N ALA A 116 -20.26 2.93 -7.97
CA ALA A 116 -19.55 3.88 -8.82
C ALA A 116 -19.00 3.25 -10.10
N GLU A 117 -18.49 2.02 -10.04
CA GLU A 117 -17.99 1.28 -11.19
C GLU A 117 -19.11 1.03 -12.23
N SER A 118 -20.29 0.65 -11.76
CA SER A 118 -21.46 0.44 -12.62
C SER A 118 -21.93 1.72 -13.33
N LEU A 119 -21.55 2.88 -12.81
CA LEU A 119 -21.83 4.20 -13.40
C LEU A 119 -20.68 4.72 -14.29
N GLY A 120 -19.64 3.89 -14.51
CA GLY A 120 -18.53 4.20 -15.42
C GLY A 120 -17.37 4.91 -14.77
N LEU A 121 -17.32 5.00 -13.44
CA LEU A 121 -16.14 5.49 -12.70
C LEU A 121 -15.21 4.31 -12.41
N ALA A 122 -14.18 4.14 -13.22
CA ALA A 122 -13.22 3.05 -13.08
C ALA A 122 -12.45 3.12 -11.76
N LYS A 123 -12.17 1.97 -11.14
CA LYS A 123 -11.30 1.89 -9.98
C LYS A 123 -9.87 2.19 -10.39
N SER A 124 -9.19 3.06 -9.64
CA SER A 124 -7.78 3.36 -9.82
C SER A 124 -6.91 2.28 -9.16
N GLU A 125 -5.63 2.23 -9.55
CA GLU A 125 -4.64 1.33 -8.94
C GLU A 125 -4.26 1.73 -7.50
N GLY A 126 -4.74 2.89 -7.07
CA GLY A 126 -4.45 3.49 -5.78
C GLY A 126 -3.27 4.45 -5.82
N GLU A 127 -3.39 5.51 -5.04
CA GLU A 127 -2.35 6.53 -4.89
C GLU A 127 -1.93 6.63 -3.42
N ASP A 128 -0.63 6.69 -3.17
CA ASP A 128 -0.08 6.86 -1.85
C ASP A 128 0.96 8.00 -1.77
N PHE A 129 1.35 8.36 -0.56
CA PHE A 129 2.30 9.45 -0.36
C PHE A 129 3.72 9.08 -0.81
N ALA A 130 4.07 7.80 -0.87
CA ALA A 130 5.35 7.36 -1.42
C ALA A 130 5.43 7.60 -2.93
N GLN A 131 4.34 7.34 -3.69
CA GLN A 131 4.23 7.72 -5.11
C GLN A 131 4.30 9.25 -5.28
N THR A 132 3.66 10.01 -4.38
CA THR A 132 3.76 11.47 -4.37
C THR A 132 5.21 11.92 -4.18
N LEU A 133 5.94 11.34 -3.25
CA LEU A 133 7.37 11.62 -3.06
C LEU A 133 8.21 11.22 -4.26
N ALA A 134 7.93 10.08 -4.91
CA ALA A 134 8.58 9.67 -6.15
C ALA A 134 8.37 10.71 -7.25
N LYS A 135 7.13 11.17 -7.44
CA LYS A 135 6.79 12.23 -8.40
C LYS A 135 7.51 13.55 -8.12
N TRP A 136 7.83 13.82 -6.85
CA TRP A 136 8.62 15.00 -6.44
C TRP A 136 10.13 14.77 -6.52
N GLY A 137 10.58 13.58 -6.99
CA GLY A 137 11.98 13.25 -7.21
C GLY A 137 12.71 12.71 -5.99
N VAL A 138 11.99 12.28 -4.95
CA VAL A 138 12.59 11.62 -3.79
C VAL A 138 12.94 10.17 -4.17
N PRO A 139 14.20 9.74 -4.07
CA PRO A 139 14.59 8.38 -4.42
C PRO A 139 13.97 7.36 -3.48
N GLU A 140 13.72 6.16 -3.99
CA GLU A 140 13.13 5.03 -3.26
C GLU A 140 13.94 4.65 -2.02
N GLY A 141 15.26 4.63 -2.16
CA GLY A 141 16.18 4.16 -1.14
C GLY A 141 16.20 2.63 -1.00
N PRO A 142 16.92 2.09 0.01
CA PRO A 142 17.04 0.66 0.21
C PRO A 142 15.72 0.01 0.60
N PHE A 143 15.58 -1.27 0.22
CA PHE A 143 14.49 -2.12 0.66
C PHE A 143 14.53 -2.37 2.17
N LEU A 144 13.36 -2.36 2.80
CA LEU A 144 13.16 -2.61 4.23
C LEU A 144 12.02 -3.61 4.45
N MET A 145 12.23 -4.59 5.29
CA MET A 145 11.15 -5.43 5.81
C MET A 145 10.72 -4.90 7.17
N LEU A 146 9.49 -4.42 7.27
CA LEU A 146 8.96 -3.84 8.52
C LEU A 146 8.26 -4.90 9.36
N PRO A 147 8.50 -4.96 10.68
CA PRO A 147 7.75 -5.83 11.57
C PRO A 147 6.24 -5.51 11.48
N PHE A 148 5.41 -6.53 11.36
CA PHE A 148 3.94 -6.48 11.21
C PHE A 148 3.45 -5.86 9.90
N LEU A 149 4.20 -4.96 9.25
CA LEU A 149 3.77 -4.18 8.08
C LEU A 149 4.27 -4.75 6.75
N GLY A 150 5.20 -5.71 6.78
CA GLY A 150 5.72 -6.35 5.58
C GLY A 150 6.72 -5.51 4.77
N PRO A 151 6.81 -5.73 3.44
CA PRO A 151 7.78 -5.08 2.57
C PRO A 151 7.57 -3.57 2.47
N SER A 152 8.66 -2.84 2.36
CA SER A 152 8.70 -1.38 2.25
C SER A 152 10.04 -0.92 1.68
N THR A 153 10.21 0.40 1.52
CA THR A 153 11.50 1.03 1.27
C THR A 153 11.74 2.15 2.28
N LEU A 154 12.94 2.75 2.25
CA LEU A 154 13.26 3.87 3.14
C LEU A 154 12.34 5.08 2.90
N ARG A 155 11.89 5.31 1.65
CA ARG A 155 10.90 6.34 1.31
C ARG A 155 9.49 5.94 1.73
N ASP A 156 9.09 4.69 1.48
CA ASP A 156 7.72 4.26 1.65
C ASP A 156 7.33 4.05 3.12
N ALA A 157 8.28 3.61 3.95
CA ALA A 157 8.02 3.36 5.37
C ALA A 157 7.46 4.59 6.13
N PRO A 158 8.06 5.79 6.05
CA PRO A 158 7.48 6.98 6.68
C PRO A 158 6.23 7.50 5.97
N SER A 159 6.07 7.25 4.66
CA SER A 159 4.93 7.68 3.85
C SER A 159 3.62 7.08 4.34
N ARG A 160 3.64 5.82 4.79
CA ARG A 160 2.47 5.14 5.39
C ARG A 160 1.88 5.92 6.58
N TYR A 161 2.72 6.61 7.35
CA TYR A 161 2.21 7.46 8.43
C TYR A 161 1.45 8.67 7.88
N VAL A 162 1.94 9.28 6.80
CA VAL A 162 1.24 10.41 6.16
C VAL A 162 -0.10 9.95 5.58
N ASP A 163 -0.13 8.81 4.88
CA ASP A 163 -1.37 8.23 4.35
C ASP A 163 -2.37 7.91 5.46
N SER A 164 -1.90 7.49 6.65
CA SER A 164 -2.78 7.25 7.78
C SER A 164 -3.52 8.49 8.28
N LEU A 165 -3.05 9.70 7.95
CA LEU A 165 -3.71 10.97 8.32
C LEU A 165 -4.93 11.28 7.44
N THR A 166 -5.04 10.65 6.28
CA THR A 166 -6.20 10.78 5.38
C THR A 166 -7.25 9.70 5.62
N ASN A 167 -6.92 8.67 6.40
CA ASN A 167 -7.84 7.57 6.69
C ASN A 167 -8.75 7.90 7.90
N PRO A 168 -10.08 8.02 7.71
CA PRO A 168 -11.01 8.40 8.78
C PRO A 168 -11.02 7.46 9.98
N VAL A 169 -10.63 6.20 9.81
CA VAL A 169 -10.48 5.26 10.95
C VAL A 169 -9.46 5.77 11.95
N SER A 170 -8.44 6.52 11.50
CA SER A 170 -7.42 7.09 12.39
C SER A 170 -7.94 8.21 13.30
N ASP A 171 -9.03 8.87 12.91
CA ASP A 171 -9.64 9.99 13.64
C ASP A 171 -10.69 9.55 14.67
N LEU A 172 -10.97 8.26 14.78
CA LEU A 172 -11.90 7.76 15.80
C LEU A 172 -11.34 7.99 17.21
N ASP A 173 -12.14 8.63 18.06
CA ASP A 173 -11.76 8.93 19.44
C ASP A 173 -11.60 7.66 20.30
N ASP A 174 -12.52 6.68 20.12
CA ASP A 174 -12.44 5.43 20.86
C ASP A 174 -11.34 4.53 20.30
N VAL A 175 -10.37 4.22 21.19
CA VAL A 175 -9.22 3.39 20.86
C VAL A 175 -9.63 1.95 20.53
N SER A 176 -10.68 1.42 21.19
CA SER A 176 -11.18 0.07 20.96
C SER A 176 -11.80 -0.06 19.58
N ASP A 177 -12.64 0.90 19.20
CA ASP A 177 -13.30 0.93 17.89
C ASP A 177 -12.28 1.07 16.76
N ARG A 178 -11.35 2.01 16.91
CA ARG A 178 -10.26 2.23 15.95
C ARG A 178 -9.40 0.98 15.76
N ASN A 179 -9.00 0.32 16.84
CA ASN A 179 -8.19 -0.88 16.76
C ASN A 179 -8.98 -2.07 16.19
N SER A 180 -10.26 -2.20 16.53
CA SER A 180 -11.12 -3.25 16.01
C SER A 180 -11.30 -3.14 14.50
N LEU A 181 -11.52 -1.92 13.98
CA LEU A 181 -11.61 -1.68 12.54
C LEU A 181 -10.30 -1.94 11.82
N ARG A 182 -9.16 -1.55 12.41
CA ARG A 182 -7.84 -1.87 11.84
C ARG A 182 -7.58 -3.38 11.79
N VAL A 183 -7.91 -4.11 12.85
CA VAL A 183 -7.79 -5.57 12.85
C VAL A 183 -8.72 -6.19 11.83
N LEU A 184 -9.97 -5.72 11.73
CA LEU A 184 -10.92 -6.20 10.73
C LEU A 184 -10.41 -5.96 9.30
N SER A 185 -9.87 -4.77 9.01
CA SER A 185 -9.26 -4.46 7.71
C SER A 185 -8.10 -5.40 7.39
N LEU A 186 -7.19 -5.63 8.35
CA LEU A 186 -6.05 -6.54 8.16
C LEU A 186 -6.51 -7.99 7.90
N VAL A 187 -7.51 -8.46 8.64
CA VAL A 187 -8.05 -9.82 8.46
C VAL A 187 -8.78 -9.94 7.11
N SER A 188 -9.56 -8.94 6.70
CA SER A 188 -10.22 -8.90 5.40
C SER A 188 -9.21 -8.93 4.26
N THR A 189 -8.19 -8.06 4.29
CA THR A 189 -7.11 -8.07 3.29
C THR A 189 -6.36 -9.40 3.24
N ARG A 190 -6.07 -10.01 4.42
CA ARG A 190 -5.39 -11.31 4.44
C ARG A 190 -6.28 -12.42 3.91
N ALA A 191 -7.60 -12.32 4.10
CA ALA A 191 -8.57 -13.28 3.57
C ALA A 191 -8.58 -13.28 2.03
N GLU A 192 -8.54 -12.11 1.40
CA GLU A 192 -8.43 -11.98 -0.07
C GLU A 192 -7.15 -12.63 -0.61
N LEU A 193 -6.08 -12.69 0.18
CA LEU A 193 -4.81 -13.26 -0.22
C LEU A 193 -4.69 -14.78 0.02
N LEU A 194 -5.68 -15.45 0.68
CA LEU A 194 -5.60 -16.88 0.97
C LEU A 194 -5.48 -17.76 -0.28
N GLU A 195 -6.11 -17.38 -1.37
CA GLU A 195 -6.05 -18.13 -2.65
C GLU A 195 -4.68 -18.05 -3.34
N PHE A 196 -3.82 -17.10 -2.94
CA PHE A 196 -2.48 -16.93 -3.49
C PHE A 196 -1.39 -17.59 -2.66
N ASP A 197 -1.73 -18.21 -1.50
CA ASP A 197 -0.75 -18.84 -0.61
C ASP A 197 0.09 -19.93 -1.31
N ASP A 198 -0.50 -20.65 -2.27
CA ASP A 198 0.15 -21.73 -3.00
C ASP A 198 1.01 -21.24 -4.19
N VAL A 199 0.96 -19.94 -4.53
CA VAL A 199 1.71 -19.37 -5.66
C VAL A 199 3.18 -19.13 -5.31
N ILE A 200 3.49 -18.99 -4.02
CA ILE A 200 4.85 -18.69 -3.55
C ILE A 200 5.72 -19.91 -3.71
N ALA A 201 6.60 -19.90 -4.73
CA ALA A 201 7.58 -20.95 -4.99
C ALA A 201 9.01 -20.46 -4.68
N GLY A 202 9.82 -21.31 -4.04
CA GLY A 202 11.22 -21.02 -3.77
C GLY A 202 11.43 -20.18 -2.50
N ASP A 203 12.34 -19.19 -2.57
CA ASP A 203 12.65 -18.29 -1.45
C ASP A 203 11.55 -17.22 -1.30
N SER A 204 10.71 -17.37 -0.30
CA SER A 204 9.56 -16.47 -0.04
C SER A 204 9.98 -15.03 0.21
N TYR A 205 11.17 -14.82 0.81
CA TYR A 205 11.69 -13.48 1.04
C TYR A 205 12.02 -12.78 -0.28
N ILE A 206 12.79 -13.44 -1.15
CA ILE A 206 13.17 -12.89 -2.47
C ILE A 206 11.91 -12.65 -3.31
N PHE A 207 11.01 -13.62 -3.35
CA PHE A 207 9.74 -13.50 -4.08
C PHE A 207 8.93 -12.26 -3.63
N LEU A 208 8.76 -12.09 -2.32
CA LEU A 208 7.97 -10.97 -1.78
C LEU A 208 8.66 -9.61 -2.00
N ARG A 209 9.99 -9.55 -1.87
CA ARG A 209 10.78 -8.36 -2.16
C ARG A 209 10.62 -7.94 -3.62
N ASP A 210 10.82 -8.89 -4.53
CA ASP A 210 10.83 -8.61 -5.97
C ASP A 210 9.44 -8.21 -6.47
N ILE A 211 8.37 -8.88 -6.02
CA ILE A 211 6.99 -8.46 -6.32
C ILE A 211 6.71 -7.06 -5.79
N TYR A 212 7.14 -6.76 -4.54
CA TYR A 212 6.93 -5.44 -3.97
C TYR A 212 7.61 -4.36 -4.80
N LEU A 213 8.90 -4.53 -5.13
CA LEU A 213 9.65 -3.55 -5.92
C LEU A 213 9.06 -3.37 -7.33
N GLN A 214 8.72 -4.47 -8.02
CA GLN A 214 8.06 -4.41 -9.34
C GLN A 214 6.70 -3.68 -9.26
N ARG A 215 5.92 -3.96 -8.21
CA ARG A 215 4.64 -3.26 -8.01
C ARG A 215 4.85 -1.77 -7.77
N ARG A 216 5.90 -1.38 -7.02
CA ARG A 216 6.24 0.04 -6.81
C ARG A 216 6.65 0.72 -8.12
N ASP A 217 7.54 0.11 -8.89
CA ASP A 217 7.95 0.63 -10.20
C ASP A 217 6.72 0.82 -11.13
N TYR A 218 5.81 -0.16 -11.17
CA TYR A 218 4.56 -0.07 -11.94
C TYR A 218 3.67 1.11 -11.49
N LEU A 219 3.47 1.29 -10.19
CA LEU A 219 2.64 2.36 -9.66
C LEU A 219 3.25 3.75 -9.88
N GLU A 220 4.57 3.89 -9.76
CA GLU A 220 5.29 5.16 -9.93
C GLU A 220 5.34 5.62 -11.39
N THR A 221 5.24 4.68 -12.32
CA THR A 221 5.21 4.94 -13.77
C THR A 221 3.78 5.01 -14.34
N ASP A 222 2.74 4.97 -13.49
CA ASP A 222 1.34 4.95 -13.92
C ASP A 222 1.03 3.79 -14.89
N GLY A 223 1.68 2.63 -14.68
CA GLY A 223 1.55 1.46 -15.54
C GLY A 223 2.33 1.52 -16.84
N ALA A 224 3.12 2.56 -17.07
CA ALA A 224 4.04 2.62 -18.20
C ALA A 224 5.25 1.71 -17.91
N ILE A 225 5.18 0.45 -18.35
CA ILE A 225 6.34 -0.42 -18.38
C ILE A 225 7.16 0.02 -19.59
N GLU A 226 8.38 0.51 -19.37
CA GLU A 226 9.34 0.61 -20.46
C GLU A 226 9.62 -0.82 -20.93
N ASP A 227 9.07 -1.19 -22.08
CA ASP A 227 9.41 -2.45 -22.75
C ASP A 227 10.88 -2.36 -23.18
N ASP A 228 11.79 -2.79 -22.31
CA ASP A 228 13.22 -2.96 -22.61
C ASP A 228 13.45 -4.22 -23.51
N PHE A 229 12.48 -4.56 -24.33
CA PHE A 229 12.68 -5.38 -25.51
C PHE A 229 13.23 -4.46 -26.57
N GLY A 230 14.55 -4.22 -26.47
CA GLY A 230 15.27 -3.38 -27.42
C GLY A 230 14.85 -3.71 -28.86
N ASP A 231 14.74 -2.66 -29.68
CA ASP A 231 14.38 -2.70 -31.10
C ASP A 231 14.92 -3.97 -31.79
N LEU A 232 14.07 -4.98 -31.91
CA LEU A 232 14.36 -6.19 -32.72
C LEU A 232 14.17 -5.92 -34.23
N ASP A 233 14.01 -4.67 -34.63
CA ASP A 233 13.77 -4.26 -36.01
C ASP A 233 15.08 -4.04 -36.84
N ASP A 234 16.26 -4.34 -36.26
CA ASP A 234 17.55 -4.17 -36.97
C ASP A 234 18.26 -5.51 -37.30
N TYR A 235 17.52 -6.55 -37.75
CA TYR A 235 18.15 -7.70 -38.40
C TYR A 235 17.44 -8.12 -39.67
#